data_293554c06a4b22cf4f2559704a98ba9e
#
_entry.id   293554c06a4b22cf4f2559704a98ba9e
#
_cell.length_a   1.000
_cell.length_b   1.000
_cell.length_c   1.000
_cell.angle_alpha   90.00
_cell.angle_beta   90.00
_cell.angle_gamma   90.00
#
_symmetry.space_group_name_H-M   'P 1'
#
loop_
_entity.id
_entity.type
_entity.pdbx_description
1 polymer ?
#
loop_
_entity_poly.entity_id
_entity_poly.type
_entity_poly.pdbx_seq_one_letter_code
_entity_poly.pdbx_strand_id
1 'polypeptide(L)'
;FDDEALTIIARRAEGGMRDALSILDQALSLSPDNHVSQAVAEEITGSIGLTALDSFVANVRNQETTQALSNLETLFDNGKSMSRFATDLLEYFRDLLIVKAGGENSHHSPLFEENLSLEQDRLFQLIDLVTSALPEIKTGTHPKIYAEMLTIKLSETHTQVSQEIPGNLQEELDSLRREVEGLRKALKEGKAQGEVAPTRKAKPAYQYKVDREKILTIMRETME
;
A
#
# COMPACT_ATOMS: atom_id res chain seq x y z
N PHE A 1 15.01 -13.66 28.82
CA PHE A 1 14.45 -13.04 27.61
C PHE A 1 13.46 -14.00 27.01
N ASP A 2 12.32 -13.47 26.55
CA ASP A 2 11.42 -14.22 25.70
C ASP A 2 11.94 -14.22 24.26
N ASP A 3 11.78 -15.32 23.54
CA ASP A 3 12.23 -15.44 22.13
C ASP A 3 11.52 -14.42 21.22
N GLU A 4 10.25 -14.15 21.52
CA GLU A 4 9.45 -13.12 20.85
C GLU A 4 10.02 -11.72 21.09
N ALA A 5 10.47 -11.42 22.32
CA ALA A 5 11.11 -10.14 22.65
C ALA A 5 12.40 -9.94 21.83
N LEU A 6 13.23 -10.96 21.73
CA LEU A 6 14.46 -10.92 20.93
C LEU A 6 14.14 -10.72 19.45
N THR A 7 13.10 -11.34 18.94
CA THR A 7 12.65 -11.19 17.54
C THR A 7 12.19 -9.75 17.27
N ILE A 8 11.43 -9.13 18.19
CA ILE A 8 10.97 -7.74 18.06
C ILE A 8 12.17 -6.78 18.04
N ILE A 9 13.13 -6.97 18.97
CA ILE A 9 14.35 -6.15 19.04
C ILE A 9 15.19 -6.30 17.77
N ALA A 10 15.40 -7.52 17.27
CA ALA A 10 16.17 -7.80 16.08
C ALA A 10 15.52 -7.15 14.83
N ARG A 11 14.21 -7.25 14.67
CA ARG A 11 13.47 -6.56 13.59
C ARG A 11 13.63 -5.05 13.68
N ARG A 12 13.51 -4.48 14.88
CA ARG A 12 13.64 -3.04 15.11
C ARG A 12 15.04 -2.51 14.78
N ALA A 13 16.05 -3.32 15.00
CA ALA A 13 17.46 -2.98 14.76
C ALA A 13 17.84 -3.02 13.26
N GLU A 14 16.98 -3.53 12.38
CA GLU A 14 17.19 -3.57 10.91
C GLU A 14 18.58 -4.09 10.50
N GLY A 15 19.11 -5.06 11.25
CA GLY A 15 20.44 -5.64 11.04
C GLY A 15 21.59 -4.87 11.73
N GLY A 16 21.31 -3.77 12.41
CA GLY A 16 22.30 -3.00 13.17
C GLY A 16 22.60 -3.62 14.54
N MET A 17 23.75 -4.30 14.71
CA MET A 17 24.14 -4.90 15.99
C MET A 17 24.20 -3.88 17.13
N ARG A 18 24.70 -2.68 16.87
CA ARG A 18 24.79 -1.60 17.88
C ARG A 18 23.39 -1.16 18.32
N ASP A 19 22.47 -1.03 17.36
CA ASP A 19 21.09 -0.61 17.63
C ASP A 19 20.36 -1.70 18.41
N ALA A 20 20.54 -2.98 18.05
CA ALA A 20 19.99 -4.12 18.80
C ALA A 20 20.46 -4.12 20.25
N LEU A 21 21.74 -3.95 20.50
CA LEU A 21 22.29 -3.90 21.85
C LEU A 21 21.77 -2.68 22.62
N SER A 22 21.65 -1.53 21.98
CA SER A 22 21.11 -0.32 22.64
C SER A 22 19.65 -0.48 23.05
N ILE A 23 18.83 -1.10 22.21
CA ILE A 23 17.43 -1.41 22.53
C ILE A 23 17.35 -2.45 23.65
N LEU A 24 18.21 -3.46 23.60
CA LEU A 24 18.28 -4.50 24.64
C LEU A 24 18.68 -3.92 26.00
N ASP A 25 19.65 -3.03 26.06
CA ASP A 25 20.05 -2.33 27.29
C ASP A 25 18.91 -1.49 27.88
N GLN A 26 18.15 -0.80 27.02
CA GLN A 26 16.95 -0.07 27.44
C GLN A 26 15.87 -1.04 27.99
N ALA A 27 15.65 -2.16 27.30
CA ALA A 27 14.70 -3.18 27.73
C ALA A 27 15.05 -3.75 29.10
N LEU A 28 16.30 -4.08 29.32
CA LEU A 28 16.81 -4.55 30.62
C LEU A 28 16.63 -3.52 31.72
N SER A 29 16.86 -2.23 31.40
CA SER A 29 16.72 -1.13 32.37
C SER A 29 15.27 -0.92 32.84
N LEU A 30 14.30 -1.26 32.02
CA LEU A 30 12.86 -1.16 32.32
C LEU A 30 12.28 -2.45 32.92
N SER A 31 13.03 -3.55 32.87
CA SER A 31 12.58 -4.85 33.41
C SER A 31 12.95 -4.99 34.87
N PRO A 32 11.97 -5.06 35.81
CA PRO A 32 12.24 -5.08 37.27
C PRO A 32 13.03 -6.30 37.73
N ASP A 33 12.91 -7.41 37.00
CA ASP A 33 13.49 -8.72 37.31
C ASP A 33 14.63 -9.12 36.37
N ASN A 34 15.15 -8.18 35.57
CA ASN A 34 16.11 -8.43 34.50
C ASN A 34 15.60 -9.43 33.45
N HIS A 35 14.28 -9.63 33.35
CA HIS A 35 13.64 -10.44 32.35
C HIS A 35 12.94 -9.59 31.32
N VAL A 36 13.43 -9.59 30.07
CA VAL A 36 12.81 -8.85 28.98
C VAL A 36 11.68 -9.68 28.37
N SER A 37 10.45 -9.30 28.71
CA SER A 37 9.26 -9.91 28.12
C SER A 37 8.90 -9.29 26.76
N GLN A 38 8.04 -9.97 26.00
CA GLN A 38 7.49 -9.44 24.76
C GLN A 38 6.87 -8.05 24.96
N ALA A 39 6.09 -7.86 26.02
CA ALA A 39 5.43 -6.59 26.31
C ALA A 39 6.43 -5.43 26.50
N VAL A 40 7.53 -5.66 27.21
CA VAL A 40 8.60 -4.66 27.37
C VAL A 40 9.27 -4.34 26.05
N ALA A 41 9.53 -5.35 25.21
CA ALA A 41 10.11 -5.13 23.88
C ALA A 41 9.17 -4.32 22.96
N GLU A 42 7.88 -4.61 22.97
CA GLU A 42 6.84 -3.85 22.23
C GLU A 42 6.70 -2.41 22.73
N GLU A 43 6.84 -2.17 24.04
CA GLU A 43 6.79 -0.84 24.62
C GLU A 43 7.97 0.02 24.15
N ILE A 44 9.18 -0.48 24.27
CA ILE A 44 10.41 0.26 23.96
C ILE A 44 10.55 0.50 22.45
N THR A 45 10.26 -0.50 21.64
CA THR A 45 10.35 -0.37 20.19
C THR A 45 9.18 0.42 19.59
N GLY A 46 8.10 0.61 20.36
CA GLY A 46 6.84 1.15 19.89
C GLY A 46 6.14 0.24 18.87
N SER A 47 6.59 -1.00 18.73
CA SER A 47 5.99 -1.97 17.81
C SER A 47 4.56 -2.30 18.20
N ILE A 48 3.75 -2.63 17.20
CA ILE A 48 2.40 -3.14 17.42
C ILE A 48 2.51 -4.64 17.69
N GLY A 49 1.87 -5.08 18.78
CA GLY A 49 1.84 -6.50 19.11
C GLY A 49 1.21 -7.34 18.00
N LEU A 50 1.77 -8.51 17.74
CA LEU A 50 1.29 -9.40 16.67
C LEU A 50 -0.19 -9.74 16.81
N THR A 51 -0.64 -10.00 18.04
CA THR A 51 -2.07 -10.28 18.33
C THR A 51 -3.00 -9.15 17.90
N ALA A 52 -2.56 -7.89 18.06
CA ALA A 52 -3.34 -6.73 17.65
C ALA A 52 -3.39 -6.61 16.11
N LEU A 53 -2.27 -6.89 15.43
CA LEU A 53 -2.22 -6.94 13.96
C LEU A 53 -3.06 -8.10 13.41
N ASP A 54 -2.96 -9.29 14.00
CA ASP A 54 -3.78 -10.45 13.65
C ASP A 54 -5.27 -10.13 13.68
N SER A 55 -5.72 -9.53 14.80
CA SER A 55 -7.13 -9.14 14.99
C SER A 55 -7.57 -8.05 14.01
N PHE A 56 -6.71 -7.05 13.79
CA PHE A 56 -6.99 -5.99 12.83
C PHE A 56 -7.15 -6.55 11.41
N VAL A 57 -6.22 -7.40 10.96
CA VAL A 57 -6.25 -8.01 9.62
C VAL A 57 -7.42 -8.99 9.48
N ALA A 58 -7.78 -9.72 10.54
CA ALA A 58 -8.99 -10.55 10.53
C ALA A 58 -10.25 -9.72 10.28
N ASN A 59 -10.38 -8.55 10.94
CA ASN A 59 -11.50 -7.65 10.72
C ASN A 59 -11.51 -7.06 9.30
N VAL A 60 -10.33 -6.72 8.75
CA VAL A 60 -10.18 -6.28 7.35
C VAL A 60 -10.61 -7.39 6.39
N ARG A 61 -10.15 -8.62 6.62
CA ARG A 61 -10.51 -9.81 5.82
C ARG A 61 -12.02 -10.04 5.82
N ASN A 62 -12.65 -9.92 6.98
CA ASN A 62 -14.08 -10.11 7.17
C ASN A 62 -14.94 -8.88 6.77
N GLN A 63 -14.30 -7.78 6.33
CA GLN A 63 -14.96 -6.51 5.99
C GLN A 63 -15.71 -5.87 7.17
N GLU A 64 -15.24 -6.14 8.37
CA GLU A 64 -15.78 -5.60 9.62
C GLU A 64 -15.15 -4.24 9.93
N THR A 65 -15.46 -3.23 9.09
CA THR A 65 -14.86 -1.88 9.14
C THR A 65 -14.98 -1.24 10.52
N THR A 66 -16.12 -1.39 11.18
CA THR A 66 -16.36 -0.82 12.52
C THR A 66 -15.42 -1.44 13.55
N GLN A 67 -15.18 -2.73 13.50
CA GLN A 67 -14.28 -3.43 14.42
C GLN A 67 -12.82 -3.07 14.12
N ALA A 68 -12.45 -2.98 12.85
CA ALA A 68 -11.11 -2.53 12.46
C ALA A 68 -10.81 -1.10 12.94
N LEU A 69 -11.78 -0.17 12.83
CA LEU A 69 -11.65 1.19 13.36
C LEU A 69 -11.54 1.20 14.90
N SER A 70 -12.32 0.37 15.59
CA SER A 70 -12.22 0.23 17.05
C SER A 70 -10.87 -0.30 17.51
N ASN A 71 -10.30 -1.26 16.77
CA ASN A 71 -8.94 -1.76 17.04
C ASN A 71 -7.90 -0.65 16.84
N LEU A 72 -8.03 0.14 15.77
CA LEU A 72 -7.14 1.27 15.49
C LEU A 72 -7.24 2.32 16.60
N GLU A 73 -8.45 2.65 17.07
CA GLU A 73 -8.68 3.60 18.16
C GLU A 73 -8.02 3.13 19.45
N THR A 74 -8.18 1.84 19.79
CA THR A 74 -7.51 1.23 20.96
C THR A 74 -5.99 1.36 20.88
N LEU A 75 -5.40 1.14 19.71
CA LEU A 75 -3.96 1.32 19.49
C LEU A 75 -3.54 2.78 19.69
N PHE A 76 -4.32 3.72 19.17
CA PHE A 76 -4.05 5.14 19.33
C PHE A 76 -4.15 5.60 20.79
N ASP A 77 -5.19 5.19 21.51
CA ASP A 77 -5.42 5.53 22.91
C ASP A 77 -4.33 4.94 23.83
N ASN A 78 -3.75 3.81 23.43
CA ASN A 78 -2.57 3.21 24.08
C ASN A 78 -1.24 3.90 23.66
N GLY A 79 -1.31 5.04 22.98
CA GLY A 79 -0.15 5.84 22.61
C GLY A 79 0.69 5.26 21.47
N LYS A 80 0.19 4.28 20.74
CA LYS A 80 0.92 3.72 19.58
C LYS A 80 0.95 4.68 18.40
N SER A 81 2.11 4.79 17.77
CA SER A 81 2.29 5.63 16.59
C SER A 81 1.55 5.06 15.38
N MET A 82 0.72 5.86 14.72
CA MET A 82 0.02 5.46 13.49
C MET A 82 0.99 5.20 12.32
N SER A 83 2.12 5.90 12.30
CA SER A 83 3.19 5.66 11.35
C SER A 83 3.84 4.28 11.57
N ARG A 84 4.03 3.90 12.84
CA ARG A 84 4.55 2.57 13.17
C ARG A 84 3.53 1.50 12.84
N PHE A 85 2.27 1.72 13.21
CA PHE A 85 1.17 0.82 12.84
C PHE A 85 1.13 0.52 11.33
N ALA A 86 1.19 1.55 10.49
CA ALA A 86 1.17 1.36 9.03
C ALA A 86 2.40 0.59 8.53
N THR A 87 3.57 0.80 9.14
CA THR A 87 4.80 0.06 8.78
C THR A 87 4.70 -1.41 9.20
N ASP A 88 4.27 -1.69 10.44
CA ASP A 88 4.12 -3.05 10.95
C ASP A 88 3.03 -3.82 10.17
N LEU A 89 1.95 -3.13 9.75
CA LEU A 89 0.91 -3.71 8.91
C LEU A 89 1.44 -4.09 7.52
N LEU A 90 2.32 -3.26 6.94
CA LEU A 90 2.96 -3.57 5.67
C LEU A 90 3.86 -4.80 5.77
N GLU A 91 4.64 -4.90 6.87
CA GLU A 91 5.46 -6.09 7.16
C GLU A 91 4.59 -7.34 7.33
N TYR A 92 3.46 -7.21 8.02
CA TYR A 92 2.51 -8.31 8.21
C TYR A 92 1.96 -8.84 6.88
N PHE A 93 1.53 -7.97 5.97
CA PHE A 93 1.04 -8.39 4.65
C PHE A 93 2.15 -9.03 3.80
N ARG A 94 3.38 -8.50 3.88
CA ARG A 94 4.54 -9.14 3.24
C ARG A 94 4.77 -10.55 3.78
N ASP A 95 4.70 -10.75 5.10
CA ASP A 95 4.91 -12.04 5.73
C ASP A 95 3.84 -13.06 5.29
N LEU A 96 2.57 -12.63 5.15
CA LEU A 96 1.52 -13.48 4.55
C LEU A 96 1.87 -13.90 3.11
N LEU A 97 2.38 -12.98 2.29
CA LEU A 97 2.81 -13.31 0.92
C LEU A 97 3.99 -14.27 0.88
N ILE A 98 4.98 -14.11 1.78
CA ILE A 98 6.13 -15.01 1.87
C ILE A 98 5.68 -16.44 2.19
N VAL A 99 4.80 -16.60 3.18
CA VAL A 99 4.26 -17.93 3.54
C VAL A 99 3.47 -18.54 2.38
N LYS A 100 2.62 -17.75 1.70
CA LYS A 100 1.89 -18.21 0.51
C LYS A 100 2.80 -18.64 -0.64
N ALA A 101 3.98 -18.04 -0.75
CA ALA A 101 5.01 -18.43 -1.72
C ALA A 101 5.85 -19.64 -1.29
N GLY A 102 5.57 -20.24 -0.14
CA GLY A 102 6.29 -21.39 0.41
C GLY A 102 7.53 -21.04 1.24
N GLY A 103 7.66 -19.75 1.63
CA GLY A 103 8.69 -19.32 2.57
C GLY A 103 8.34 -19.64 4.02
N GLU A 104 9.35 -19.64 4.87
CA GLU A 104 9.17 -19.80 6.31
C GLU A 104 8.87 -18.45 6.97
N ASN A 105 8.02 -18.47 7.99
CA ASN A 105 7.76 -17.32 8.85
C ASN A 105 7.79 -17.72 10.32
N SER A 106 8.15 -16.77 11.17
CA SER A 106 8.15 -16.95 12.63
C SER A 106 6.78 -16.67 13.29
N HIS A 107 5.76 -16.29 12.51
CA HIS A 107 4.42 -16.08 13.02
C HIS A 107 3.67 -17.43 13.17
N HIS A 108 3.26 -17.74 14.40
CA HIS A 108 2.54 -18.98 14.72
C HIS A 108 1.30 -18.67 15.56
N SER A 109 0.40 -17.84 15.03
CA SER A 109 -0.90 -17.60 15.67
C SER A 109 -2.03 -18.24 14.86
N PRO A 110 -3.10 -18.73 15.52
CA PRO A 110 -4.28 -19.24 14.80
C PRO A 110 -4.90 -18.22 13.85
N LEU A 111 -4.93 -16.94 14.26
CA LEU A 111 -5.46 -15.85 13.43
C LEU A 111 -4.57 -15.54 12.21
N PHE A 112 -3.25 -15.67 12.35
CA PHE A 112 -2.34 -15.54 11.22
C PHE A 112 -2.62 -16.65 10.17
N GLU A 113 -2.79 -17.89 10.62
CA GLU A 113 -3.17 -19.02 9.74
C GLU A 113 -4.50 -18.77 9.03
N GLU A 114 -5.50 -18.25 9.74
CA GLU A 114 -6.77 -17.86 9.13
C GLU A 114 -6.61 -16.72 8.12
N ASN A 115 -5.74 -15.74 8.40
CA ASN A 115 -5.47 -14.62 7.51
C ASN A 115 -4.75 -15.03 6.22
N LEU A 116 -4.11 -16.21 6.17
CA LEU A 116 -3.62 -16.82 4.93
C LEU A 116 -4.73 -17.15 3.91
N SER A 117 -6.00 -17.13 4.32
CA SER A 117 -7.12 -17.27 3.38
C SER A 117 -7.28 -16.07 2.43
N LEU A 118 -6.70 -14.90 2.74
CA LEU A 118 -6.67 -13.77 1.82
C LEU A 118 -6.01 -14.14 0.50
N GLU A 119 -6.65 -13.85 -0.62
CA GLU A 119 -6.09 -14.11 -1.94
C GLU A 119 -4.84 -13.26 -2.20
N GLN A 120 -3.93 -13.77 -3.03
CA GLN A 120 -2.66 -13.11 -3.30
C GLN A 120 -2.87 -11.73 -3.96
N ASP A 121 -3.78 -11.64 -4.91
CA ASP A 121 -4.11 -10.36 -5.57
C ASP A 121 -4.67 -9.34 -4.58
N ARG A 122 -5.47 -9.81 -3.62
CA ARG A 122 -5.97 -8.96 -2.54
C ARG A 122 -4.85 -8.47 -1.63
N LEU A 123 -3.90 -9.32 -1.29
CA LEU A 123 -2.72 -8.93 -0.50
C LEU A 123 -1.89 -7.86 -1.20
N PHE A 124 -1.67 -7.97 -2.52
CA PHE A 124 -1.00 -6.91 -3.29
C PHE A 124 -1.77 -5.59 -3.25
N GLN A 125 -3.10 -5.62 -3.41
CA GLN A 125 -3.94 -4.42 -3.29
C GLN A 125 -3.82 -3.78 -1.90
N LEU A 126 -3.85 -4.59 -0.83
CA LEU A 126 -3.71 -4.10 0.55
C LEU A 126 -2.34 -3.45 0.77
N ILE A 127 -1.27 -4.05 0.26
CA ILE A 127 0.10 -3.51 0.29
C ILE A 127 0.17 -2.17 -0.45
N ASP A 128 -0.42 -2.06 -1.63
CA ASP A 128 -0.44 -0.83 -2.42
C ASP A 128 -1.19 0.29 -1.69
N LEU A 129 -2.33 -0.03 -1.05
CA LEU A 129 -3.10 0.92 -0.25
C LEU A 129 -2.29 1.46 0.94
N VAL A 130 -1.63 0.57 1.69
CA VAL A 130 -0.77 0.96 2.83
C VAL A 130 0.41 1.79 2.35
N THR A 131 1.10 1.35 1.30
CA THR A 131 2.27 2.05 0.75
C THR A 131 1.90 3.45 0.27
N SER A 132 0.74 3.60 -0.37
CA SER A 132 0.25 4.90 -0.85
C SER A 132 -0.12 5.85 0.29
N ALA A 133 -0.66 5.34 1.41
CA ALA A 133 -1.04 6.15 2.56
C ALA A 133 0.13 6.47 3.51
N LEU A 134 1.20 5.67 3.47
CA LEU A 134 2.31 5.75 4.42
C LEU A 134 3.00 7.13 4.47
N PRO A 135 3.28 7.83 3.35
CA PRO A 135 3.87 9.17 3.38
C PRO A 135 2.99 10.17 4.13
N GLU A 136 1.67 10.16 3.91
CA GLU A 136 0.72 11.06 4.54
C GLU A 136 0.59 10.77 6.05
N ILE A 137 0.61 9.50 6.45
CA ILE A 137 0.62 9.09 7.86
C ILE A 137 1.93 9.50 8.55
N LYS A 138 3.09 9.44 7.85
CA LYS A 138 4.40 9.80 8.42
C LYS A 138 4.61 11.30 8.55
N THR A 139 4.19 12.08 7.58
CA THR A 139 4.53 13.51 7.47
C THR A 139 3.32 14.44 7.62
N GLY A 140 2.12 13.90 7.57
CA GLY A 140 0.89 14.69 7.68
C GLY A 140 0.64 15.21 9.09
N THR A 141 -0.15 16.28 9.18
CA THR A 141 -0.49 16.94 10.45
C THR A 141 -1.48 16.13 11.30
N HIS A 142 -2.20 15.19 10.70
CA HIS A 142 -3.24 14.39 11.36
C HIS A 142 -3.07 12.88 11.07
N PRO A 143 -2.03 12.23 11.61
CA PRO A 143 -1.74 10.81 11.34
C PRO A 143 -2.91 9.87 11.63
N LYS A 144 -3.70 10.15 12.70
CA LYS A 144 -4.88 9.36 13.07
C LYS A 144 -5.92 9.36 11.95
N ILE A 145 -6.25 10.52 11.39
CA ILE A 145 -7.26 10.63 10.33
C ILE A 145 -6.84 9.85 9.08
N TYR A 146 -5.56 9.94 8.68
CA TYR A 146 -5.06 9.18 7.54
C TYR A 146 -5.08 7.68 7.79
N ALA A 147 -4.80 7.23 9.02
CA ALA A 147 -4.88 5.83 9.40
C ALA A 147 -6.34 5.32 9.42
N GLU A 148 -7.30 6.12 9.88
CA GLU A 148 -8.74 5.82 9.82
C GLU A 148 -9.21 5.70 8.38
N MET A 149 -8.85 6.64 7.51
CA MET A 149 -9.16 6.58 6.07
C MET A 149 -8.55 5.34 5.40
N LEU A 150 -7.30 5.01 5.75
CA LEU A 150 -6.65 3.79 5.29
C LEU A 150 -7.44 2.56 5.75
N THR A 151 -7.83 2.49 7.02
CA THR A 151 -8.60 1.36 7.58
C THR A 151 -9.92 1.14 6.85
N ILE A 152 -10.65 2.21 6.52
CA ILE A 152 -11.88 2.14 5.72
C ILE A 152 -11.56 1.54 4.33
N LYS A 153 -10.55 2.07 3.63
CA LYS A 153 -10.15 1.56 2.31
C LYS A 153 -9.70 0.10 2.33
N LEU A 154 -9.00 -0.32 3.38
CA LEU A 154 -8.57 -1.71 3.54
C LEU A 154 -9.76 -2.66 3.75
N SER A 155 -10.79 -2.23 4.47
CA SER A 155 -11.98 -3.03 4.78
C SER A 155 -13.01 -3.04 3.64
N GLU A 156 -12.95 -2.07 2.71
CA GLU A 156 -13.82 -2.07 1.55
C GLU A 156 -13.41 -3.19 0.58
N THR A 157 -14.40 -3.93 0.11
CA THR A 157 -14.19 -4.79 -1.05
C THR A 157 -14.04 -3.85 -2.24
N HIS A 158 -12.83 -3.62 -2.72
CA HIS A 158 -12.72 -3.20 -4.10
C HIS A 158 -13.26 -4.37 -4.95
N THR A 159 -14.57 -4.41 -5.15
CA THR A 159 -15.03 -4.77 -6.47
C THR A 159 -14.18 -3.89 -7.37
N GLN A 160 -13.24 -4.47 -8.12
CA GLN A 160 -12.64 -3.75 -9.22
C GLN A 160 -13.85 -3.07 -9.90
N VAL A 161 -13.96 -1.76 -9.72
CA VAL A 161 -14.53 -0.98 -10.78
C VAL A 161 -13.55 -1.26 -11.91
N SER A 162 -13.81 -2.35 -12.65
CA SER A 162 -13.44 -2.41 -14.03
C SER A 162 -13.85 -1.03 -14.49
N GLN A 163 -12.87 -0.15 -14.71
CA GLN A 163 -13.17 1.03 -15.51
C GLN A 163 -13.81 0.40 -16.72
N GLU A 164 -15.14 0.47 -16.78
CA GLU A 164 -15.85 0.19 -18.00
C GLU A 164 -15.20 1.13 -18.99
N ILE A 165 -14.24 0.59 -19.71
CA ILE A 165 -13.64 1.27 -20.85
C ILE A 165 -14.87 1.67 -21.65
N PRO A 166 -15.16 2.97 -21.82
CA PRO A 166 -16.35 3.39 -22.52
C PRO A 166 -16.46 2.55 -23.78
N GLY A 167 -17.61 1.95 -24.06
CA GLY A 167 -17.75 0.91 -25.09
C GLY A 167 -17.16 1.31 -26.45
N ASN A 168 -17.10 2.63 -26.73
CA ASN A 168 -16.40 3.21 -27.88
C ASN A 168 -14.88 2.96 -27.88
N LEU A 169 -14.21 2.90 -26.70
CA LEU A 169 -12.77 2.62 -26.60
C LEU A 169 -12.47 1.13 -26.77
N GLN A 170 -13.38 0.28 -26.32
CA GLN A 170 -13.28 -1.18 -26.55
C GLN A 170 -13.40 -1.51 -28.04
N GLU A 171 -14.36 -0.89 -28.72
CA GLU A 171 -14.55 -1.03 -30.18
C GLU A 171 -13.35 -0.48 -30.94
N GLU A 172 -12.74 0.62 -30.49
CA GLU A 172 -11.56 1.24 -31.09
C GLU A 172 -10.30 0.37 -30.89
N LEU A 173 -10.14 -0.24 -29.70
CA LEU A 173 -9.08 -1.22 -29.43
C LEU A 173 -9.22 -2.49 -30.28
N ASP A 174 -10.41 -3.01 -30.44
CA ASP A 174 -10.65 -4.20 -31.28
C ASP A 174 -10.50 -3.89 -32.78
N SER A 175 -10.81 -2.66 -33.19
CA SER A 175 -10.54 -2.17 -34.55
C SER A 175 -9.06 -2.06 -34.81
N LEU A 176 -8.29 -1.45 -33.92
CA LEU A 176 -6.84 -1.33 -33.99
C LEU A 176 -6.13 -2.70 -33.96
N ARG A 177 -6.60 -3.64 -33.16
CA ARG A 177 -6.08 -5.01 -33.13
C ARG A 177 -6.27 -5.71 -34.48
N ARG A 178 -7.44 -5.59 -35.10
CA ARG A 178 -7.73 -6.14 -36.42
C ARG A 178 -6.85 -5.51 -37.51
N GLU A 179 -6.62 -4.21 -37.44
CA GLU A 179 -5.75 -3.48 -38.37
C GLU A 179 -4.29 -3.91 -38.25
N VAL A 180 -3.77 -4.04 -37.04
CA VAL A 180 -2.41 -4.55 -36.76
C VAL A 180 -2.26 -6.00 -37.21
N GLU A 181 -3.25 -6.83 -37.02
CA GLU A 181 -3.22 -8.24 -37.44
C GLU A 181 -3.28 -8.36 -38.98
N GLY A 182 -4.08 -7.51 -39.61
CA GLY A 182 -4.12 -7.37 -41.09
C GLY A 182 -2.78 -6.92 -41.70
N LEU A 183 -2.15 -5.90 -41.07
CA LEU A 183 -0.81 -5.44 -41.51
C LEU A 183 0.28 -6.48 -41.26
N ARG A 184 0.23 -7.22 -40.15
CA ARG A 184 1.15 -8.34 -39.89
C ARG A 184 1.00 -9.48 -40.92
N LYS A 185 -0.23 -9.77 -41.34
CA LYS A 185 -0.52 -10.79 -42.34
C LYS A 185 -0.04 -10.35 -43.72
N ALA A 186 -0.28 -9.09 -44.09
CA ALA A 186 0.21 -8.51 -45.33
C ALA A 186 1.75 -8.48 -45.40
N LEU A 187 2.43 -8.19 -44.29
CA LEU A 187 3.90 -8.25 -44.18
C LEU A 187 4.44 -9.68 -44.30
N LYS A 188 3.75 -10.67 -43.72
CA LYS A 188 4.16 -12.09 -43.85
C LYS A 188 3.93 -12.68 -45.25
N GLU A 189 2.92 -12.20 -45.95
CA GLU A 189 2.57 -12.68 -47.29
C GLU A 189 3.39 -11.99 -48.42
N GLY A 190 4.37 -11.14 -48.07
CA GLY A 190 5.34 -10.59 -49.05
C GLY A 190 4.76 -9.67 -50.11
N LYS A 191 3.55 -9.13 -49.93
CA LYS A 191 2.93 -8.15 -50.84
C LYS A 191 3.30 -6.72 -50.42
N ALA A 192 4.59 -6.41 -50.48
CA ALA A 192 5.06 -5.04 -50.44
C ALA A 192 5.43 -4.62 -51.88
N GLN A 193 4.46 -4.33 -52.70
CA GLN A 193 4.65 -3.50 -53.90
C GLN A 193 3.65 -2.36 -53.85
N GLY A 194 4.22 -1.21 -53.61
CA GLY A 194 3.86 0.16 -53.86
C GLY A 194 2.42 0.48 -54.26
N GLU A 195 1.74 1.11 -53.31
CA GLU A 195 0.91 2.26 -53.62
C GLU A 195 0.86 3.14 -52.37
N VAL A 196 1.49 4.29 -52.47
CA VAL A 196 1.44 5.33 -51.43
C VAL A 196 0.03 5.94 -51.51
N ALA A 197 -0.86 5.54 -50.63
CA ALA A 197 -2.15 6.19 -50.47
C ALA A 197 -1.95 7.61 -49.92
N PRO A 198 -2.78 8.58 -50.32
CA PRO A 198 -2.55 9.99 -50.06
C PRO A 198 -2.59 10.30 -48.57
N THR A 199 -1.55 10.98 -48.08
CA THR A 199 -1.41 11.54 -46.76
C THR A 199 -2.70 12.17 -46.25
N ARG A 200 -3.34 11.57 -45.26
CA ARG A 200 -4.36 12.24 -44.43
C ARG A 200 -3.74 13.52 -43.86
N LYS A 201 -4.27 14.65 -44.27
CA LYS A 201 -3.90 15.96 -43.70
C LYS A 201 -3.99 15.88 -42.17
N ALA A 202 -2.87 16.08 -41.51
CA ALA A 202 -2.80 16.20 -40.06
C ALA A 202 -3.79 17.31 -39.62
N LYS A 203 -4.67 16.98 -38.68
CA LYS A 203 -5.48 18.00 -38.00
C LYS A 203 -4.52 18.99 -37.35
N PRO A 204 -4.76 20.31 -37.45
CA PRO A 204 -3.86 21.29 -36.87
C PRO A 204 -3.74 21.07 -35.38
N ALA A 205 -2.51 21.02 -34.89
CA ALA A 205 -2.21 21.01 -33.47
C ALA A 205 -2.96 22.15 -32.80
N TYR A 206 -3.66 21.86 -31.71
CA TYR A 206 -4.31 22.86 -30.88
C TYR A 206 -3.24 23.86 -30.40
N GLN A 207 -3.15 25.02 -31.04
CA GLN A 207 -2.39 26.14 -30.54
C GLN A 207 -3.21 26.79 -29.41
N TYR A 208 -2.84 26.52 -28.17
CA TYR A 208 -3.28 27.30 -27.04
C TYR A 208 -2.74 28.72 -27.22
N LYS A 209 -3.59 29.64 -27.68
CA LYS A 209 -3.32 31.07 -27.56
C LYS A 209 -3.45 31.41 -26.08
N VAL A 210 -2.33 31.46 -25.40
CA VAL A 210 -2.24 31.98 -24.05
C VAL A 210 -2.43 33.50 -24.17
N ASP A 211 -3.59 33.97 -23.74
CA ASP A 211 -3.91 35.43 -23.72
C ASP A 211 -3.18 36.07 -22.52
N ARG A 212 -1.99 36.58 -22.80
CA ARG A 212 -1.13 37.22 -21.79
C ARG A 212 -1.77 38.37 -21.06
N GLU A 213 -2.66 39.13 -21.71
CA GLU A 213 -3.35 40.28 -21.10
C GLU A 213 -4.37 39.81 -20.06
N LYS A 214 -5.08 38.72 -20.32
CA LYS A 214 -6.02 38.13 -19.35
C LYS A 214 -5.32 37.60 -18.09
N ILE A 215 -4.13 36.99 -18.23
CA ILE A 215 -3.33 36.55 -17.10
C ILE A 215 -2.84 37.70 -16.24
N LEU A 216 -2.38 38.80 -16.88
CA LEU A 216 -1.91 39.98 -16.18
C LEU A 216 -3.05 40.71 -15.44
N THR A 217 -4.26 40.69 -15.98
CA THR A 217 -5.46 41.30 -15.33
C THR A 217 -5.82 40.47 -14.06
N ILE A 218 -5.84 39.15 -14.16
CA ILE A 218 -6.15 38.29 -13.00
C ILE A 218 -5.07 38.44 -11.91
N MET A 219 -3.80 38.57 -12.29
CA MET A 219 -2.72 38.78 -11.31
C MET A 219 -2.79 40.11 -10.61
N ARG A 220 -3.31 41.16 -11.27
CA ARG A 220 -3.51 42.50 -10.63
C ARG A 220 -4.69 42.51 -9.67
N GLU A 221 -5.77 41.81 -10.00
CA GLU A 221 -6.97 41.74 -9.15
C GLU A 221 -6.79 40.87 -7.91
N THR A 222 -5.74 40.02 -7.86
CA THR A 222 -5.43 39.15 -6.70
C THR A 222 -4.38 39.76 -5.77
N MET A 223 -3.80 40.90 -6.09
CA MET A 223 -2.74 41.56 -5.30
C MET A 223 -3.21 42.92 -4.70
N GLU A 224 -4.48 43.25 -4.78
CA GLU A 224 -5.15 44.28 -3.97
C GLU A 224 -6.01 43.62 -2.86
#